data_2a3e0699271c4036547b626a86854029
#
_entry.id   2a3e0699271c4036547b626a86854029
#
_cell.length_a   1.000
_cell.length_b   1.000
_cell.length_c   1.000
_cell.angle_alpha   90.00
_cell.angle_beta   90.00
_cell.angle_gamma   90.00
#
_symmetry.space_group_name_H-M   'P 1'
#
loop_
_entity.id
_entity.type
_entity.pdbx_description
1 polymer ?
#
loop_
_entity_poly.entity_id
_entity_poly.type
_entity_poly.pdbx_seq_one_letter_code
_entity_poly.pdbx_strand_id
1 'polypeptide(L)'
;MGKKGKGLLPVVSNMPRDNHSVMQLYLDSFKNNFYTFFYVHENNTPKIDNRSILFSQNFLKNKNIQNITYAQKKATENVFTKKNIPFRSFEIKKRDEKTLGELFCFFMLETILIGRALKINPYNQPAVELIKKETKKILV
;
A
#
# COMPACT_ATOMS: atom_id res chain seq x y z
N MET A 1 4.95 -10.88 9.98
CA MET A 1 5.03 -12.16 10.69
C MET A 1 5.71 -13.17 9.78
N GLY A 2 6.77 -13.83 10.20
CA GLY A 2 7.47 -14.86 9.40
C GLY A 2 7.90 -15.97 10.33
N LYS A 3 7.04 -16.94 10.63
CA LYS A 3 7.33 -18.03 11.57
C LYS A 3 6.81 -19.37 11.03
N LYS A 4 7.57 -20.43 11.26
CA LYS A 4 7.20 -21.81 10.84
C LYS A 4 6.87 -21.88 9.33
N GLY A 5 7.62 -21.17 8.49
CA GLY A 5 7.36 -21.11 7.06
C GLY A 5 6.08 -20.35 6.65
N LYS A 6 5.41 -19.70 7.60
CA LYS A 6 4.19 -18.91 7.36
C LYS A 6 4.49 -17.44 7.51
N GLY A 7 4.12 -16.62 6.55
CA GLY A 7 4.33 -15.19 6.61
C GLY A 7 3.98 -14.51 5.30
N LEU A 8 3.86 -13.18 5.36
CA LEU A 8 3.68 -12.32 4.21
C LEU A 8 4.88 -11.38 4.13
N LEU A 9 5.42 -11.19 2.94
CA LEU A 9 6.43 -10.16 2.67
C LEU A 9 5.70 -8.92 2.14
N PRO A 10 5.66 -7.83 2.91
CA PRO A 10 5.08 -6.59 2.42
C PRO A 10 6.06 -5.93 1.43
N VAL A 11 5.53 -5.53 0.28
CA VAL A 11 6.25 -4.72 -0.72
C VAL A 11 5.49 -3.42 -0.88
N VAL A 12 6.20 -2.30 -0.78
CA VAL A 12 5.60 -0.96 -0.91
C VAL A 12 5.88 -0.40 -2.28
N SER A 13 4.84 0.08 -2.94
CA SER A 13 4.92 0.82 -4.21
C SER A 13 4.24 2.17 -4.08
N ASN A 14 4.81 3.17 -4.71
CA ASN A 14 4.33 4.54 -4.64
C ASN A 14 3.77 4.99 -6.01
N MET A 15 2.46 5.07 -6.09
CA MET A 15 1.75 5.48 -7.30
C MET A 15 1.57 7.02 -7.34
N PRO A 16 1.64 7.65 -8.50
CA PRO A 16 1.66 7.06 -9.86
C PRO A 16 3.05 6.66 -10.40
N ARG A 17 4.15 6.96 -9.68
CA ARG A 17 5.53 6.71 -10.16
C ARG A 17 5.73 5.25 -10.59
N ASP A 18 5.33 4.33 -9.75
CA ASP A 18 5.56 2.89 -9.93
C ASP A 18 4.54 2.24 -10.89
N ASN A 19 3.53 2.99 -11.37
CA ASN A 19 2.62 2.51 -12.42
C ASN A 19 3.37 2.11 -13.70
N HIS A 20 4.42 2.86 -14.05
CA HIS A 20 5.17 2.59 -15.25
C HIS A 20 6.05 1.34 -15.14
N SER A 21 6.67 1.10 -14.00
CA SER A 21 7.72 0.07 -13.86
C SER A 21 7.21 -1.24 -13.23
N VAL A 22 6.25 -1.17 -12.32
CA VAL A 22 5.87 -2.33 -11.48
C VAL A 22 4.44 -2.80 -11.73
N MET A 23 3.55 -1.93 -12.22
CA MET A 23 2.13 -2.28 -12.36
C MET A 23 1.90 -3.42 -13.34
N GLN A 24 2.67 -3.48 -14.44
CA GLN A 24 2.61 -4.60 -15.38
C GLN A 24 2.89 -5.95 -14.67
N LEU A 25 3.90 -5.96 -13.80
CA LEU A 25 4.25 -7.14 -13.00
C LEU A 25 3.11 -7.55 -12.07
N TYR A 26 2.48 -6.58 -11.41
CA TYR A 26 1.36 -6.85 -10.50
C TYR A 26 0.11 -7.36 -11.21
N LEU A 27 -0.15 -6.89 -12.43
CA LEU A 27 -1.35 -7.25 -13.19
C LEU A 27 -1.23 -8.61 -13.90
N ASP A 28 -0.03 -9.02 -14.31
CA ASP A 28 0.13 -10.18 -15.19
C ASP A 28 1.01 -11.31 -14.63
N SER A 29 1.83 -11.05 -13.61
CA SER A 29 2.83 -12.04 -13.15
C SER A 29 2.51 -12.67 -11.79
N PHE A 30 1.99 -11.91 -10.84
CA PHE A 30 1.76 -12.42 -9.47
C PHE A 30 0.31 -12.80 -9.23
N LYS A 31 0.02 -14.10 -9.19
CA LYS A 31 -1.34 -14.62 -8.98
C LYS A 31 -1.76 -14.75 -7.51
N ASN A 32 -0.81 -14.82 -6.59
CA ASN A 32 -1.06 -15.12 -5.17
C ASN A 32 -0.80 -13.92 -4.26
N ASN A 33 -0.91 -12.71 -4.78
CA ASN A 33 -0.72 -11.50 -4.01
C ASN A 33 -2.06 -10.90 -3.58
N PHE A 34 -2.04 -10.25 -2.43
CA PHE A 34 -3.13 -9.42 -1.94
C PHE A 34 -2.65 -7.97 -1.88
N TYR A 35 -3.44 -7.05 -2.39
CA TYR A 35 -3.05 -5.64 -2.49
C TYR A 35 -3.82 -4.78 -1.52
N THR A 36 -3.13 -3.79 -0.95
CA THR A 36 -3.76 -2.78 -0.11
C THR A 36 -3.46 -1.40 -0.68
N PHE A 37 -4.48 -0.71 -1.13
CA PHE A 37 -4.38 0.66 -1.60
C PHE A 37 -4.60 1.64 -0.45
N PHE A 38 -3.74 2.64 -0.34
CA PHE A 38 -3.92 3.79 0.53
C PHE A 38 -4.07 5.03 -0.33
N TYR A 39 -5.14 5.76 -0.13
CA TYR A 39 -5.36 7.04 -0.76
C TYR A 39 -5.65 8.10 0.29
N VAL A 40 -4.87 9.17 0.28
CA VAL A 40 -5.06 10.30 1.17
C VAL A 40 -5.71 11.44 0.41
N HIS A 41 -6.87 11.90 0.89
CA HIS A 41 -7.51 13.09 0.34
C HIS A 41 -6.74 14.34 0.79
N GLU A 42 -6.32 15.15 -0.18
CA GLU A 42 -5.63 16.42 0.07
C GLU A 42 -6.52 17.58 -0.38
N ASN A 43 -6.80 18.48 0.53
CA ASN A 43 -7.47 19.71 0.21
C ASN A 43 -6.44 20.69 -0.38
N ASN A 44 -6.87 21.56 -1.30
CA ASN A 44 -6.05 22.64 -1.90
C ASN A 44 -4.89 22.17 -2.79
N THR A 45 -5.08 21.14 -3.59
CA THR A 45 -4.10 20.80 -4.63
C THR A 45 -4.16 21.82 -5.79
N PRO A 46 -3.01 22.17 -6.39
CA PRO A 46 -2.98 23.14 -7.48
C PRO A 46 -3.75 22.65 -8.70
N LYS A 47 -4.40 23.57 -9.39
CA LYS A 47 -5.03 23.30 -10.69
C LYS A 47 -3.97 23.25 -11.78
N ILE A 48 -4.23 22.44 -12.80
CA ILE A 48 -3.39 22.40 -14.00
C ILE A 48 -3.58 23.72 -14.78
N ASP A 49 -2.49 24.29 -15.28
CA ASP A 49 -2.56 25.41 -16.21
C ASP A 49 -3.10 24.93 -17.57
N ASN A 50 -4.30 25.34 -17.88
CA ASN A 50 -4.98 24.94 -19.11
C ASN A 50 -4.23 25.35 -20.39
N ARG A 51 -3.33 26.35 -20.33
CA ARG A 51 -2.52 26.81 -21.48
C ARG A 51 -1.45 25.83 -21.89
N SER A 52 -1.01 24.98 -20.97
CA SER A 52 0.02 23.95 -21.22
C SER A 52 -0.56 22.62 -21.68
N ILE A 53 -1.90 22.49 -21.78
CA ILE A 53 -2.57 21.24 -22.12
C ILE A 53 -2.68 21.08 -23.64
N LEU A 54 -2.14 19.99 -24.17
CA LEU A 54 -2.29 19.62 -25.58
C LEU A 54 -3.74 19.22 -25.90
N PHE A 55 -4.14 19.36 -27.17
CA PHE A 55 -5.49 19.00 -27.61
C PHE A 55 -5.86 17.54 -27.26
N SER A 56 -4.92 16.62 -27.42
CA SER A 56 -5.08 15.20 -27.04
C SER A 56 -5.29 14.96 -25.53
N GLN A 57 -5.00 15.96 -24.71
CA GLN A 57 -5.10 15.92 -23.24
C GLN A 57 -6.25 16.78 -22.70
N ASN A 58 -7.23 17.13 -23.51
CA ASN A 58 -8.37 17.98 -23.13
C ASN A 58 -9.14 17.47 -21.88
N PHE A 59 -9.09 16.16 -21.61
CA PHE A 59 -9.70 15.57 -20.42
C PHE A 59 -9.06 16.03 -19.09
N LEU A 60 -7.88 16.66 -19.14
CA LEU A 60 -7.19 17.24 -17.97
C LEU A 60 -7.61 18.69 -17.68
N LYS A 61 -8.32 19.36 -18.59
CA LYS A 61 -8.73 20.75 -18.39
C LYS A 61 -9.56 20.93 -17.12
N ASN A 62 -9.27 22.01 -16.40
CA ASN A 62 -9.93 22.37 -15.14
C ASN A 62 -9.80 21.33 -14.03
N LYS A 63 -8.93 20.34 -14.17
CA LYS A 63 -8.64 19.35 -13.12
C LYS A 63 -7.53 19.84 -12.22
N ASN A 64 -7.55 19.40 -10.98
CA ASN A 64 -6.42 19.53 -10.05
C ASN A 64 -5.69 18.18 -9.92
N ILE A 65 -4.52 18.20 -9.28
CA ILE A 65 -3.71 17.00 -9.09
C ILE A 65 -4.48 15.90 -8.35
N GLN A 66 -5.28 16.27 -7.36
CA GLN A 66 -6.10 15.31 -6.61
C GLN A 66 -7.14 14.61 -7.49
N ASN A 67 -7.80 15.34 -8.40
CA ASN A 67 -8.76 14.71 -9.33
C ASN A 67 -8.07 13.64 -10.18
N ILE A 68 -6.84 13.91 -10.64
CA ILE A 68 -6.09 13.01 -11.50
C ILE A 68 -5.63 11.78 -10.72
N THR A 69 -5.02 11.97 -9.56
CA THR A 69 -4.54 10.84 -8.74
C THR A 69 -5.70 9.97 -8.24
N TYR A 70 -6.84 10.59 -7.90
CA TYR A 70 -8.04 9.83 -7.55
C TYR A 70 -8.61 9.04 -8.73
N ALA A 71 -8.65 9.65 -9.92
CA ALA A 71 -9.08 8.94 -11.13
C ALA A 71 -8.16 7.76 -11.46
N GLN A 72 -6.84 7.93 -11.33
CA GLN A 72 -5.86 6.85 -11.51
C GLN A 72 -6.06 5.73 -10.48
N LYS A 73 -6.28 6.08 -9.21
CA LYS A 73 -6.60 5.10 -8.17
C LYS A 73 -7.86 4.31 -8.52
N LYS A 74 -8.95 4.98 -8.89
CA LYS A 74 -10.21 4.32 -9.27
C LYS A 74 -10.04 3.45 -10.53
N ALA A 75 -9.30 3.93 -11.53
CA ALA A 75 -9.01 3.13 -12.73
C ALA A 75 -8.24 1.85 -12.37
N THR A 76 -7.26 1.94 -11.48
CA THR A 76 -6.51 0.78 -10.98
C THR A 76 -7.43 -0.22 -10.28
N GLU A 77 -8.27 0.22 -9.35
CA GLU A 77 -9.24 -0.64 -8.66
C GLU A 77 -10.18 -1.36 -9.65
N ASN A 78 -10.66 -0.63 -10.66
CA ASN A 78 -11.53 -1.20 -11.70
C ASN A 78 -10.81 -2.29 -12.51
N VAL A 79 -9.53 -2.09 -12.85
CA VAL A 79 -8.73 -3.09 -13.56
C VAL A 79 -8.49 -4.31 -12.68
N PHE A 80 -8.15 -4.11 -11.40
CA PHE A 80 -7.98 -5.21 -10.43
C PHE A 80 -9.25 -6.03 -10.27
N THR A 81 -10.41 -5.36 -10.18
CA THR A 81 -11.72 -6.04 -10.13
C THR A 81 -11.97 -6.86 -11.40
N LYS A 82 -11.73 -6.28 -12.58
CA LYS A 82 -11.92 -6.99 -13.87
C LYS A 82 -11.00 -8.20 -14.02
N LYS A 83 -9.79 -8.13 -13.47
CA LYS A 83 -8.81 -9.23 -13.49
C LYS A 83 -8.98 -10.21 -12.33
N ASN A 84 -9.97 -10.03 -11.46
CA ASN A 84 -10.18 -10.81 -10.23
C ASN A 84 -8.96 -10.85 -9.31
N ILE A 85 -8.20 -9.76 -9.24
CA ILE A 85 -7.07 -9.62 -8.33
C ILE A 85 -7.58 -9.14 -6.98
N PRO A 86 -7.34 -9.86 -5.87
CA PRO A 86 -7.87 -9.48 -4.57
C PRO A 86 -7.16 -8.23 -4.02
N PHE A 87 -7.94 -7.26 -3.60
CA PHE A 87 -7.43 -6.04 -2.98
C PHE A 87 -8.39 -5.48 -1.93
N ARG A 88 -7.88 -4.57 -1.13
CA ARG A 88 -8.67 -3.66 -0.28
C ARG A 88 -8.17 -2.23 -0.45
N SER A 89 -9.01 -1.27 -0.10
CA SER A 89 -8.69 0.15 -0.24
C SER A 89 -9.02 0.92 1.03
N PHE A 90 -8.08 1.74 1.49
CA PHE A 90 -8.26 2.69 2.58
C PHE A 90 -8.29 4.10 2.00
N GLU A 91 -9.39 4.81 2.21
CA GLU A 91 -9.52 6.24 1.87
C GLU A 91 -9.38 7.07 3.14
N ILE A 92 -8.27 7.76 3.25
CA ILE A 92 -7.92 8.60 4.40
C ILE A 92 -8.41 10.01 4.10
N LYS A 93 -9.47 10.41 4.80
CA LYS A 93 -10.10 11.71 4.58
C LYS A 93 -9.29 12.87 5.17
N LYS A 94 -8.53 12.61 6.23
CA LYS A 94 -7.75 13.62 6.93
C LYS A 94 -6.42 13.05 7.38
N ARG A 95 -5.36 13.80 7.12
CA ARG A 95 -4.00 13.44 7.53
C ARG A 95 -3.74 14.08 8.90
N ASP A 96 -4.05 13.37 9.96
CA ASP A 96 -3.81 13.78 11.33
C ASP A 96 -3.37 12.60 12.21
N GLU A 97 -2.94 12.91 13.42
CA GLU A 97 -2.42 11.95 14.39
C GLU A 97 -3.47 10.92 14.80
N LYS A 98 -4.73 11.33 14.87
CA LYS A 98 -5.84 10.44 15.19
C LYS A 98 -6.01 9.36 14.14
N THR A 99 -6.07 9.73 12.87
CA THR A 99 -6.20 8.79 11.75
C THR A 99 -4.99 7.84 11.68
N LEU A 100 -3.79 8.37 11.95
CA LEU A 100 -2.58 7.54 12.01
C LEU A 100 -2.66 6.51 13.16
N GLY A 101 -3.12 6.93 14.34
CA GLY A 101 -3.34 6.06 15.49
C GLY A 101 -4.38 4.97 15.21
N GLU A 102 -5.48 5.32 14.54
CA GLU A 102 -6.52 4.37 14.11
C GLU A 102 -5.94 3.30 13.15
N LEU A 103 -5.12 3.71 12.18
CA LEU A 103 -4.45 2.79 11.25
C LEU A 103 -3.47 1.86 11.98
N PHE A 104 -2.67 2.36 12.91
CA PHE A 104 -1.77 1.52 13.69
C PHE A 104 -2.55 0.50 14.52
N CYS A 105 -3.61 0.93 15.19
CA CYS A 105 -4.46 0.03 15.96
C CYS A 105 -5.07 -1.06 15.06
N PHE A 106 -5.60 -0.68 13.90
CA PHE A 106 -6.13 -1.62 12.91
C PHE A 106 -5.11 -2.70 12.53
N PHE A 107 -3.89 -2.29 12.14
CA PHE A 107 -2.87 -3.25 11.68
C PHE A 107 -2.27 -4.09 12.82
N MET A 108 -2.21 -3.57 14.04
CA MET A 108 -1.85 -4.37 15.20
C MET A 108 -2.89 -5.46 15.47
N LEU A 109 -4.18 -5.12 15.47
CA LEU A 109 -5.26 -6.09 15.65
C LEU A 109 -5.30 -7.11 14.51
N GLU A 110 -5.17 -6.67 13.26
CA GLU A 110 -5.07 -7.56 12.11
C GLU A 110 -3.92 -8.57 12.27
N THR A 111 -2.75 -8.10 12.69
CA THR A 111 -1.57 -8.95 12.93
C THR A 111 -1.84 -10.00 14.00
N ILE A 112 -2.52 -9.63 15.09
CA ILE A 112 -2.89 -10.56 16.16
C ILE A 112 -3.89 -11.60 15.65
N LEU A 113 -4.91 -11.18 14.91
CA LEU A 113 -5.94 -12.09 14.37
C LEU A 113 -5.36 -13.05 13.35
N ILE A 114 -4.52 -12.58 12.43
CA ILE A 114 -3.82 -13.44 11.47
C ILE A 114 -2.88 -14.41 12.21
N GLY A 115 -2.18 -13.96 13.24
CA GLY A 115 -1.36 -14.82 14.09
C GLY A 115 -2.15 -15.97 14.71
N ARG A 116 -3.33 -15.66 15.24
CA ARG A 116 -4.25 -16.68 15.78
C ARG A 116 -4.72 -17.66 14.69
N ALA A 117 -5.18 -17.14 13.56
CA ALA A 117 -5.66 -17.96 12.43
C ALA A 117 -4.56 -18.92 11.92
N LEU A 118 -3.32 -18.46 11.85
CA LEU A 118 -2.18 -19.25 11.44
C LEU A 118 -1.58 -20.14 12.55
N LYS A 119 -2.11 -20.06 13.78
CA LYS A 119 -1.61 -20.75 14.99
C LYS A 119 -0.12 -20.44 15.27
N ILE A 120 0.25 -19.16 15.16
CA ILE A 120 1.59 -18.65 15.47
C ILE A 120 1.50 -17.53 16.51
N ASN A 121 2.53 -17.42 17.37
CA ASN A 121 2.59 -16.34 18.34
C ASN A 121 3.00 -15.03 17.66
N PRO A 122 2.16 -13.97 17.63
CA PRO A 122 2.50 -12.70 17.02
C PRO A 122 3.40 -11.80 17.88
N TYR A 123 3.59 -12.13 19.17
CA TYR A 123 4.21 -11.21 20.14
C TYR A 123 5.72 -11.37 20.29
N ASN A 124 6.34 -12.41 19.75
CA ASN A 124 7.79 -12.60 19.85
C ASN A 124 8.46 -12.69 18.48
N GLN A 125 9.76 -12.51 18.44
CA GLN A 125 10.58 -12.52 17.21
C GLN A 125 11.84 -13.38 17.39
N PRO A 126 11.70 -14.72 17.51
CA PRO A 126 12.84 -15.59 17.86
C PRO A 126 14.00 -15.52 16.85
N ALA A 127 13.73 -15.33 15.56
CA ALA A 127 14.79 -15.19 14.56
C ALA A 127 15.62 -13.91 14.74
N VAL A 128 14.99 -12.80 15.15
CA VAL A 128 15.71 -11.55 15.45
C VAL A 128 16.56 -11.70 16.70
N GLU A 129 16.10 -12.44 17.71
CA GLU A 129 16.89 -12.70 18.93
C GLU A 129 18.17 -13.51 18.65
N LEU A 130 18.18 -14.39 17.64
CA LEU A 130 19.40 -15.07 17.21
C LEU A 130 20.46 -14.08 16.71
N ILE A 131 20.05 -13.13 15.88
CA ILE A 131 20.99 -12.08 15.37
C ILE A 131 21.59 -11.28 16.52
N LYS A 132 20.78 -10.86 17.50
CA LYS A 132 21.28 -10.13 18.68
C LYS A 132 22.30 -10.95 19.48
N LYS A 133 22.05 -12.24 19.67
CA LYS A 133 22.99 -13.14 20.35
C LYS A 133 24.31 -13.27 19.61
N GLU A 134 24.29 -13.46 18.29
CA GLU A 134 25.51 -13.54 17.48
C GLU A 134 26.27 -12.19 17.46
N THR A 135 25.57 -11.08 17.34
CA THR A 135 26.20 -9.75 17.44
C THR A 135 26.95 -9.59 18.75
N LYS A 136 26.33 -9.99 19.88
CA LYS A 136 26.99 -9.93 21.18
C LYS A 136 28.26 -10.79 21.23
N LYS A 137 28.27 -11.98 20.65
CA LYS A 137 29.48 -12.84 20.60
C LYS A 137 30.61 -12.24 19.79
N ILE A 138 30.28 -11.51 18.71
CA ILE A 138 31.31 -10.88 17.87
C ILE A 138 31.93 -9.64 18.55
N LEU A 139 31.18 -8.99 19.44
CA LEU A 139 31.64 -7.79 20.16
C LEU A 139 32.42 -8.11 21.44
N VAL A 140 32.43 -9.34 21.88
CA VAL A 140 33.17 -9.84 23.05
C VAL A 140 34.38 -10.65 22.62
#